data_8505150f02cf48c27ef5140e1f8e28bd
#
_entry.id   8505150f02cf48c27ef5140e1f8e28bd
#
_cell.length_a   1.000
_cell.length_b   1.000
_cell.length_c   1.000
_cell.angle_alpha   90.00
_cell.angle_beta   90.00
_cell.angle_gamma   90.00
#
_symmetry.space_group_name_H-M   'P 1'
#
loop_
_entity.id
_entity.type
_entity.pdbx_description
1 polymer ?
#
loop_
_entity_poly.entity_id
_entity_poly.type
_entity_poly.pdbx_seq_one_letter_code
_entity_poly.pdbx_strand_id
1 'polypeptide(L)'
;LTKPATGRLRLVLSQLIDQLKMPLAAGTIYRRSRLRNFVMDVLAEGRRKQIAHVLLEADVGGIKEQLAELRLDAGESVSMTSYIAKSFACAIAEDKRMQAYRLGRSRLVVFDDIDLAFMIEREWEGETLPVFYVLRAAQRKTAVEIHRELRTAREAPLGTQGPMSALELQFFLLPSFLRKAVWFLIRRNPYWFKDVAGTAGVTSMGMYTSGAAIGVPITPMTLTLTIGTIERKLALRDGQAVERDVIHLNLSVDHDIIDGAPLMRFAERFRQILLDRSALTASVGKREHT
;
A
#
# COMPACT_ATOMS: atom_id res chain seq x y z
N LEU A 1 -17.94 22.08 65.26
CA LEU A 1 -17.43 20.69 65.15
C LEU A 1 -18.10 19.98 63.96
N THR A 2 -17.60 20.18 62.81
CA THR A 2 -18.06 19.49 61.61
C THR A 2 -16.99 18.50 61.14
N LYS A 3 -17.24 17.21 61.21
CA LYS A 3 -16.53 16.09 60.56
C LYS A 3 -17.43 15.48 59.48
N PRO A 4 -16.88 14.74 58.51
CA PRO A 4 -16.08 15.14 57.36
C PRO A 4 -16.75 14.73 56.05
N ALA A 5 -16.62 15.55 55.04
CA ALA A 5 -17.03 15.26 53.66
C ALA A 5 -16.21 14.12 52.98
N THR A 6 -15.08 13.72 53.58
CA THR A 6 -14.15 12.69 53.03
C THR A 6 -14.69 11.27 53.06
N GLY A 7 -15.61 10.94 53.99
CA GLY A 7 -16.20 9.60 54.06
C GLY A 7 -17.21 9.31 52.94
N ARG A 8 -18.05 10.29 52.61
CA ARG A 8 -19.05 10.15 51.51
C ARG A 8 -18.39 10.07 50.15
N LEU A 9 -17.33 10.81 49.90
CA LEU A 9 -16.61 10.78 48.62
C LEU A 9 -15.92 9.44 48.39
N ARG A 10 -15.33 8.83 49.45
CA ARG A 10 -14.75 7.49 49.38
C ARG A 10 -15.81 6.41 49.11
N LEU A 11 -16.98 6.53 49.75
CA LEU A 11 -18.07 5.56 49.54
C LEU A 11 -18.64 5.64 48.10
N VAL A 12 -18.81 6.85 47.58
CA VAL A 12 -19.28 7.06 46.19
C VAL A 12 -18.24 6.57 45.18
N LEU A 13 -16.93 6.84 45.45
CA LEU A 13 -15.86 6.33 44.59
C LEU A 13 -15.75 4.80 44.64
N SER A 14 -15.91 4.17 45.81
CA SER A 14 -15.91 2.70 45.88
C SER A 14 -17.11 2.08 45.18
N GLN A 15 -18.29 2.67 45.31
CA GLN A 15 -19.50 2.23 44.59
C GLN A 15 -19.39 2.43 43.08
N LEU A 16 -18.78 3.56 42.62
CA LEU A 16 -18.48 3.76 41.19
C LEU A 16 -17.45 2.76 40.65
N ILE A 17 -16.41 2.45 41.46
CA ILE A 17 -15.40 1.44 41.09
C ILE A 17 -16.01 0.05 41.05
N ASP A 18 -16.91 -0.30 41.95
CA ASP A 18 -17.62 -1.59 41.94
C ASP A 18 -18.69 -1.67 40.82
N GLN A 19 -19.31 -0.56 40.44
CA GLN A 19 -20.15 -0.49 39.24
C GLN A 19 -19.35 -0.54 37.93
N LEU A 20 -18.09 -0.06 37.95
CA LEU A 20 -17.17 -0.19 36.80
C LEU A 20 -16.53 -1.58 36.67
N LYS A 21 -16.65 -2.44 37.69
CA LYS A 21 -16.40 -3.87 37.61
C LYS A 21 -17.58 -4.55 36.86
N MET A 22 -17.77 -4.17 35.61
CA MET A 22 -18.60 -4.98 34.73
C MET A 22 -18.09 -6.43 34.81
N PRO A 23 -18.97 -7.43 34.95
CA PRO A 23 -18.54 -8.81 34.86
C PRO A 23 -17.82 -8.96 33.54
N LEU A 24 -16.54 -9.31 33.57
CA LEU A 24 -15.77 -9.63 32.37
C LEU A 24 -16.57 -10.71 31.65
N ALA A 25 -17.23 -10.33 30.55
CA ALA A 25 -17.85 -11.29 29.68
C ALA A 25 -16.78 -12.32 29.30
N ALA A 26 -17.16 -13.60 29.28
CA ALA A 26 -16.24 -14.66 28.92
C ALA A 26 -15.57 -14.30 27.58
N GLY A 27 -14.27 -14.10 27.59
CA GLY A 27 -13.50 -13.72 26.42
C GLY A 27 -12.09 -14.27 26.49
N THR A 28 -11.51 -14.57 25.34
CA THR A 28 -10.13 -15.04 25.25
C THR A 28 -9.21 -13.84 25.02
N ILE A 29 -8.19 -13.71 25.88
CA ILE A 29 -7.19 -12.63 25.78
C ILE A 29 -6.04 -13.14 24.90
N TYR A 30 -5.84 -12.49 23.76
CA TYR A 30 -4.69 -12.72 22.90
C TYR A 30 -3.61 -11.69 23.14
N ARG A 31 -2.37 -12.11 23.28
CA ARG A 31 -1.22 -11.23 23.26
C ARG A 31 -0.91 -10.85 21.81
N ARG A 32 -0.84 -9.57 21.56
CA ARG A 32 -0.46 -8.98 20.29
C ARG A 32 1.06 -8.99 20.13
N SER A 33 1.58 -9.32 18.93
CA SER A 33 3.03 -9.24 18.66
C SER A 33 3.53 -7.79 18.70
N ARG A 34 4.82 -7.61 19.01
CA ARG A 34 5.44 -6.28 19.04
C ARG A 34 5.53 -5.65 17.66
N LEU A 35 5.70 -6.45 16.60
CA LEU A 35 5.69 -5.99 15.22
C LEU A 35 4.35 -5.38 14.78
N ARG A 36 3.24 -5.78 15.43
CA ARG A 36 1.94 -5.12 15.22
C ARG A 36 1.97 -3.62 15.52
N ASN A 37 2.93 -3.18 16.35
CA ASN A 37 3.14 -1.76 16.61
C ASN A 37 3.48 -0.98 15.32
N PHE A 38 4.23 -1.59 14.39
CA PHE A 38 4.52 -0.99 13.08
C PHE A 38 3.23 -0.67 12.32
N VAL A 39 2.35 -1.64 12.17
CA VAL A 39 1.06 -1.46 11.48
C VAL A 39 0.25 -0.34 12.13
N MET A 40 0.25 -0.29 13.48
CA MET A 40 -0.47 0.75 14.22
C MET A 40 0.14 2.14 14.00
N ASP A 41 1.46 2.26 13.98
CA ASP A 41 2.16 3.52 13.75
C ASP A 41 1.89 4.02 12.31
N VAL A 42 1.96 3.15 11.30
CA VAL A 42 1.63 3.46 9.90
C VAL A 42 0.17 3.90 9.74
N LEU A 43 -0.77 3.18 10.35
CA LEU A 43 -2.18 3.55 10.32
C LEU A 43 -2.43 4.90 11.04
N ALA A 44 -1.69 5.17 12.13
CA ALA A 44 -1.79 6.45 12.82
C ALA A 44 -1.31 7.62 11.95
N GLU A 45 -0.28 7.43 11.13
CA GLU A 45 0.16 8.45 10.16
C GLU A 45 -0.82 8.58 8.98
N GLY A 46 -1.37 7.48 8.48
CA GLY A 46 -2.38 7.51 7.41
C GLY A 46 -3.67 8.26 7.83
N ARG A 47 -4.11 8.10 9.07
CA ARG A 47 -5.30 8.82 9.60
C ARG A 47 -5.16 10.34 9.66
N ARG A 48 -3.95 10.87 9.49
CA ARG A 48 -3.68 12.32 9.47
C ARG A 48 -3.95 12.96 8.11
N LYS A 49 -4.19 12.14 7.08
CA LYS A 49 -4.39 12.57 5.71
C LYS A 49 -5.87 12.59 5.34
N GLN A 50 -6.23 13.48 4.47
CA GLN A 50 -7.57 13.56 3.87
C GLN A 50 -7.58 12.73 2.59
N ILE A 51 -7.87 11.43 2.71
CA ILE A 51 -7.78 10.52 1.58
C ILE A 51 -9.05 10.53 0.76
N ALA A 52 -8.90 10.88 -0.53
CA ALA A 52 -9.92 10.67 -1.56
C ALA A 52 -9.62 9.37 -2.34
N HIS A 53 -10.68 8.71 -2.81
CA HIS A 53 -10.60 7.42 -3.49
C HIS A 53 -11.29 7.49 -4.85
N VAL A 54 -10.65 6.89 -5.88
CA VAL A 54 -11.27 6.65 -7.18
C VAL A 54 -11.21 5.15 -7.47
N LEU A 55 -12.39 4.56 -7.64
CA LEU A 55 -12.54 3.16 -7.99
C LEU A 55 -12.62 3.03 -9.52
N LEU A 56 -11.81 2.13 -10.06
CA LEU A 56 -11.68 1.89 -11.50
C LEU A 56 -11.92 0.43 -11.81
N GLU A 57 -12.43 0.17 -13.00
CA GLU A 57 -12.47 -1.14 -13.61
C GLU A 57 -11.68 -1.13 -14.93
N ALA A 58 -10.96 -2.22 -15.20
CA ALA A 58 -10.26 -2.41 -16.46
C ALA A 58 -10.42 -3.84 -16.96
N ASP A 59 -10.68 -4.00 -18.26
CA ASP A 59 -10.70 -5.30 -18.92
C ASP A 59 -9.26 -5.78 -19.13
N VAL A 60 -8.88 -6.86 -18.44
CA VAL A 60 -7.53 -7.40 -18.47
C VAL A 60 -7.41 -8.73 -19.20
N GLY A 61 -8.45 -9.17 -19.91
CA GLY A 61 -8.46 -10.43 -20.64
C GLY A 61 -7.27 -10.54 -21.60
N GLY A 62 -7.11 -9.57 -22.51
CA GLY A 62 -6.00 -9.57 -23.43
C GLY A 62 -4.61 -9.35 -22.80
N ILE A 63 -4.54 -8.79 -21.59
CA ILE A 63 -3.28 -8.68 -20.83
C ILE A 63 -2.90 -10.06 -20.28
N LYS A 64 -3.87 -10.82 -19.76
CA LYS A 64 -3.66 -12.19 -19.27
C LYS A 64 -3.11 -13.10 -20.37
N GLU A 65 -3.69 -13.01 -21.57
CA GLU A 65 -3.23 -13.77 -22.76
C GLU A 65 -1.78 -13.44 -23.07
N GLN A 66 -1.43 -12.16 -23.15
CA GLN A 66 -0.08 -11.70 -23.46
C GLN A 66 0.95 -12.09 -22.40
N LEU A 67 0.58 -12.05 -21.11
CA LEU A 67 1.44 -12.52 -20.02
C LEU A 67 1.67 -14.04 -20.08
N ALA A 68 0.68 -14.80 -20.57
CA ALA A 68 0.81 -16.23 -20.78
C ALA A 68 1.74 -16.54 -21.97
N GLU A 69 1.62 -15.80 -23.09
CA GLU A 69 2.49 -15.90 -24.26
C GLU A 69 3.96 -15.59 -23.90
N LEU A 70 4.22 -14.50 -23.18
CA LEU A 70 5.58 -14.16 -22.71
C LEU A 70 6.21 -15.28 -21.88
N ARG A 71 5.41 -15.99 -21.08
CA ARG A 71 5.89 -17.11 -20.29
C ARG A 71 6.27 -18.32 -21.16
N LEU A 72 5.53 -18.55 -22.23
CA LEU A 72 5.79 -19.66 -23.15
C LEU A 72 7.00 -19.38 -24.05
N ASP A 73 7.09 -18.18 -24.61
CA ASP A 73 8.09 -17.83 -25.61
C ASP A 73 9.46 -17.51 -25.04
N ALA A 74 9.50 -16.72 -23.94
CA ALA A 74 10.75 -16.25 -23.35
C ALA A 74 11.14 -17.01 -22.06
N GLY A 75 10.31 -17.91 -21.55
CA GLY A 75 10.51 -18.55 -20.26
C GLY A 75 10.45 -17.57 -19.06
N GLU A 76 10.09 -16.31 -19.32
CA GLU A 76 10.05 -15.24 -18.33
C GLU A 76 8.63 -15.09 -17.76
N SER A 77 8.49 -15.22 -16.45
CA SER A 77 7.21 -15.05 -15.79
C SER A 77 7.05 -13.59 -15.34
N VAL A 78 5.92 -12.96 -15.70
CA VAL A 78 5.51 -11.65 -15.19
C VAL A 78 4.15 -11.80 -14.53
N SER A 79 4.04 -11.42 -13.27
CA SER A 79 2.74 -11.42 -12.60
C SER A 79 1.90 -10.21 -13.01
N MET A 80 0.56 -10.36 -12.98
CA MET A 80 -0.36 -9.26 -13.20
C MET A 80 -0.05 -8.06 -12.27
N THR A 81 0.27 -8.31 -11.01
CA THR A 81 0.69 -7.27 -10.05
C THR A 81 1.93 -6.50 -10.52
N SER A 82 2.94 -7.21 -11.05
CA SER A 82 4.18 -6.57 -11.53
C SER A 82 3.95 -5.74 -12.79
N TYR A 83 3.10 -6.22 -13.68
CA TYR A 83 2.68 -5.49 -14.88
C TYR A 83 1.91 -4.20 -14.51
N ILE A 84 0.92 -4.31 -13.63
CA ILE A 84 0.13 -3.17 -13.15
C ILE A 84 1.03 -2.16 -12.44
N ALA A 85 1.97 -2.62 -11.62
CA ALA A 85 2.93 -1.75 -10.94
C ALA A 85 3.84 -1.00 -11.92
N LYS A 86 4.28 -1.67 -13.01
CA LYS A 86 5.02 -1.00 -14.09
C LYS A 86 4.18 0.05 -14.77
N SER A 87 2.94 -0.28 -15.15
CA SER A 87 2.00 0.66 -15.78
C SER A 87 1.73 1.88 -14.87
N PHE A 88 1.60 1.65 -13.55
CA PHE A 88 1.43 2.70 -12.55
C PHE A 88 2.66 3.60 -12.44
N ALA A 89 3.87 3.03 -12.43
CA ALA A 89 5.11 3.79 -12.43
C ALA A 89 5.25 4.63 -13.72
N CYS A 90 4.83 4.11 -14.88
CA CYS A 90 4.81 4.86 -16.13
C CYS A 90 3.83 6.05 -16.07
N ALA A 91 2.64 5.85 -15.54
CA ALA A 91 1.66 6.92 -15.35
C ALA A 91 2.18 8.03 -14.41
N ILE A 92 2.82 7.67 -13.29
CA ILE A 92 3.44 8.63 -12.38
C ILE A 92 4.60 9.37 -13.07
N ALA A 93 5.37 8.70 -13.94
CA ALA A 93 6.47 9.33 -14.67
C ALA A 93 5.99 10.45 -15.60
N GLU A 94 4.77 10.37 -16.13
CA GLU A 94 4.15 11.40 -16.95
C GLU A 94 3.64 12.59 -16.11
N ASP A 95 3.15 12.35 -14.88
CA ASP A 95 2.79 13.42 -13.93
C ASP A 95 3.36 13.12 -12.53
N LYS A 96 4.62 13.45 -12.33
CA LYS A 96 5.34 13.21 -11.06
C LYS A 96 4.73 13.93 -9.87
N ARG A 97 3.87 14.93 -10.07
CA ARG A 97 3.20 15.65 -8.96
C ARG A 97 2.28 14.73 -8.18
N MET A 98 1.80 13.65 -8.79
CA MET A 98 0.96 12.63 -8.13
C MET A 98 1.66 11.93 -6.97
N GLN A 99 3.01 11.94 -6.91
CA GLN A 99 3.82 11.40 -5.81
C GLN A 99 4.45 12.48 -4.92
N ALA A 100 3.97 13.73 -4.99
CA ALA A 100 4.53 14.84 -4.24
C ALA A 100 4.32 14.69 -2.72
N TYR A 101 5.28 15.15 -1.94
CA TYR A 101 5.16 15.25 -0.49
C TYR A 101 5.23 16.69 -0.02
N ARG A 102 4.52 16.98 1.08
CA ARG A 102 4.52 18.31 1.69
C ARG A 102 5.86 18.62 2.36
N LEU A 103 6.43 19.79 2.07
CA LEU A 103 7.61 20.34 2.72
C LEU A 103 7.23 21.63 3.47
N GLY A 104 6.98 21.52 4.74
CA GLY A 104 6.46 22.61 5.56
C GLY A 104 5.01 22.96 5.23
N ARG A 105 4.66 24.24 5.23
CA ARG A 105 3.27 24.71 5.06
C ARG A 105 2.88 25.00 3.62
N SER A 106 3.82 25.46 2.77
CA SER A 106 3.52 26.06 1.46
C SER A 106 4.31 25.44 0.31
N ARG A 107 5.13 24.41 0.56
CA ARG A 107 5.96 23.81 -0.48
C ARG A 107 5.67 22.33 -0.61
N LEU A 108 5.84 21.81 -1.84
CA LEU A 108 5.82 20.39 -2.15
C LEU A 108 7.19 19.98 -2.69
N VAL A 109 7.60 18.76 -2.37
CA VAL A 109 8.74 18.09 -2.99
C VAL A 109 8.20 17.09 -3.99
N VAL A 110 8.65 17.16 -5.22
CA VAL A 110 8.39 16.19 -6.29
C VAL A 110 9.70 15.48 -6.57
N PHE A 111 9.72 14.16 -6.39
CA PHE A 111 10.92 13.35 -6.60
C PHE A 111 11.05 12.93 -8.06
N ASP A 112 12.30 12.76 -8.52
CA ASP A 112 12.58 12.31 -9.89
C ASP A 112 12.34 10.82 -10.06
N ASP A 113 12.76 10.04 -9.08
CA ASP A 113 12.58 8.59 -9.07
C ASP A 113 11.26 8.22 -8.39
N ILE A 114 10.64 7.17 -8.96
CA ILE A 114 9.40 6.60 -8.46
C ILE A 114 9.75 5.36 -7.66
N ASP A 115 9.64 5.48 -6.34
CA ASP A 115 9.91 4.40 -5.39
C ASP A 115 8.57 3.82 -4.92
N LEU A 116 8.22 2.62 -5.37
CA LEU A 116 6.95 1.97 -5.05
C LEU A 116 7.08 1.13 -3.78
N ALA A 117 6.32 1.49 -2.75
CA ALA A 117 6.21 0.68 -1.54
C ALA A 117 5.18 -0.42 -1.72
N PHE A 118 5.61 -1.67 -1.69
CA PHE A 118 4.75 -2.85 -1.69
C PHE A 118 4.51 -3.34 -0.28
N MET A 119 3.28 -3.73 0.02
CA MET A 119 2.97 -4.45 1.24
C MET A 119 3.13 -5.94 0.97
N ILE A 120 4.11 -6.57 1.63
CA ILE A 120 4.42 -7.99 1.51
C ILE A 120 4.10 -8.66 2.84
N GLU A 121 3.34 -9.76 2.81
CA GLU A 121 3.08 -10.56 3.99
C GLU A 121 4.28 -11.43 4.35
N ARG A 122 4.62 -11.43 5.63
CA ARG A 122 5.73 -12.21 6.21
C ARG A 122 5.30 -12.85 7.51
N GLU A 123 5.75 -14.07 7.71
CA GLU A 123 5.58 -14.75 9.00
C GLU A 123 6.67 -14.32 9.99
N TRP A 124 6.23 -13.97 11.20
CA TRP A 124 7.10 -13.65 12.32
C TRP A 124 6.46 -14.09 13.63
N GLU A 125 7.19 -14.92 14.40
CA GLU A 125 6.72 -15.44 15.71
C GLU A 125 5.32 -16.10 15.64
N GLY A 126 5.00 -16.76 14.52
CA GLY A 126 3.71 -17.42 14.31
C GLY A 126 2.54 -16.48 13.91
N GLU A 127 2.82 -15.20 13.66
CA GLU A 127 1.87 -14.25 13.11
C GLU A 127 2.26 -13.81 11.69
N THR A 128 1.26 -13.71 10.79
CA THR A 128 1.46 -13.11 9.47
C THR A 128 1.29 -11.61 9.57
N LEU A 129 2.34 -10.86 9.23
CA LEU A 129 2.38 -9.41 9.31
C LEU A 129 2.72 -8.78 7.96
N PRO A 130 2.03 -7.69 7.59
CA PRO A 130 2.41 -6.91 6.43
C PRO A 130 3.67 -6.10 6.74
N VAL A 131 4.69 -6.23 5.90
CA VAL A 131 5.92 -5.42 5.93
C VAL A 131 6.06 -4.66 4.63
N PHE A 132 6.69 -3.49 4.67
CA PHE A 132 6.96 -2.72 3.47
C PHE A 132 8.24 -3.20 2.78
N TYR A 133 8.16 -3.30 1.47
CA TYR A 133 9.31 -3.41 0.58
C TYR A 133 9.28 -2.25 -0.40
N VAL A 134 10.35 -1.49 -0.51
CA VAL A 134 10.44 -0.33 -1.40
C VAL A 134 11.21 -0.69 -2.66
N LEU A 135 10.46 -0.87 -3.75
CA LEU A 135 11.01 -1.04 -5.11
C LEU A 135 11.50 0.32 -5.62
N ARG A 136 12.81 0.50 -5.70
CA ARG A 136 13.44 1.77 -6.08
C ARG A 136 13.41 1.99 -7.58
N ALA A 137 13.20 3.26 -8.00
CA ALA A 137 13.23 3.70 -9.39
C ALA A 137 12.41 2.82 -10.35
N ALA A 138 11.18 2.47 -9.96
CA ALA A 138 10.30 1.54 -10.67
C ALA A 138 10.06 1.93 -12.14
N GLN A 139 10.08 3.22 -12.48
CA GLN A 139 9.91 3.70 -13.84
C GLN A 139 11.05 3.25 -14.79
N ARG A 140 12.24 2.98 -14.24
CA ARG A 140 13.42 2.56 -15.02
C ARG A 140 13.50 1.04 -15.22
N LYS A 141 12.72 0.28 -14.44
CA LYS A 141 12.70 -1.18 -14.47
C LYS A 141 11.65 -1.69 -15.44
N THR A 142 11.93 -2.83 -16.04
CA THR A 142 10.97 -3.59 -16.84
C THR A 142 9.97 -4.34 -15.94
N ALA A 143 8.85 -4.78 -16.48
CA ALA A 143 7.88 -5.59 -15.74
C ALA A 143 8.48 -6.92 -15.24
N VAL A 144 9.42 -7.49 -16.00
CA VAL A 144 10.17 -8.71 -15.66
C VAL A 144 11.11 -8.47 -14.47
N GLU A 145 11.88 -7.38 -14.50
CA GLU A 145 12.77 -6.99 -13.40
C GLU A 145 11.98 -6.73 -12.11
N ILE A 146 10.85 -6.02 -12.21
CA ILE A 146 9.94 -5.81 -11.08
C ILE A 146 9.43 -7.14 -10.53
N HIS A 147 9.00 -8.06 -11.41
CA HIS A 147 8.53 -9.38 -10.99
C HIS A 147 9.61 -10.17 -10.24
N ARG A 148 10.82 -10.21 -10.80
CA ARG A 148 11.96 -10.93 -10.21
C ARG A 148 12.35 -10.35 -8.86
N GLU A 149 12.41 -9.02 -8.74
CA GLU A 149 12.76 -8.32 -7.50
C GLU A 149 11.71 -8.53 -6.41
N LEU A 150 10.42 -8.43 -6.75
CA LEU A 150 9.32 -8.68 -5.79
C LEU A 150 9.27 -10.14 -5.33
N ARG A 151 9.58 -11.08 -6.21
CA ARG A 151 9.67 -12.50 -5.86
C ARG A 151 10.82 -12.74 -4.89
N THR A 152 12.01 -12.24 -5.20
CA THR A 152 13.18 -12.32 -4.30
C THR A 152 12.88 -11.68 -2.94
N ALA A 153 12.23 -10.51 -2.93
CA ALA A 153 11.85 -9.85 -1.69
C ALA A 153 10.86 -10.67 -0.84
N ARG A 154 9.97 -11.43 -1.47
CA ARG A 154 9.03 -12.34 -0.76
C ARG A 154 9.73 -13.56 -0.16
N GLU A 155 10.74 -14.08 -0.83
CA GLU A 155 11.49 -15.29 -0.44
C GLU A 155 12.60 -14.98 0.58
N ALA A 156 13.14 -13.75 0.61
CA ALA A 156 14.27 -13.37 1.46
C ALA A 156 13.90 -13.42 2.96
N PRO A 157 14.77 -13.96 3.84
CA PRO A 157 14.54 -13.95 5.28
C PRO A 157 14.43 -12.54 5.86
N LEU A 158 13.58 -12.34 6.90
CA LEU A 158 13.51 -11.09 7.63
C LEU A 158 14.83 -10.82 8.36
N GLY A 159 15.26 -9.55 8.41
CA GLY A 159 16.49 -9.13 9.08
C GLY A 159 17.77 -9.28 8.25
N THR A 160 17.69 -9.79 7.01
CA THR A 160 18.79 -9.80 6.03
C THR A 160 18.65 -8.65 5.03
N GLN A 161 19.28 -8.72 3.85
CA GLN A 161 19.13 -7.71 2.78
C GLN A 161 17.73 -7.69 2.13
N GLY A 162 16.68 -8.03 2.89
CA GLY A 162 15.28 -8.12 2.49
C GLY A 162 14.43 -6.92 2.93
N PRO A 163 13.12 -7.07 2.92
CA PRO A 163 12.15 -5.99 3.13
C PRO A 163 12.17 -5.35 4.52
N MET A 164 12.93 -5.87 5.46
CA MET A 164 13.11 -5.26 6.79
C MET A 164 14.50 -5.59 7.32
N SER A 165 15.32 -4.57 7.54
CA SER A 165 16.66 -4.71 8.13
C SER A 165 16.58 -5.00 9.63
N ALA A 166 17.69 -5.53 10.20
CA ALA A 166 17.77 -5.76 11.64
C ALA A 166 17.58 -4.47 12.45
N LEU A 167 18.01 -3.31 11.91
CA LEU A 167 17.85 -2.00 12.55
C LEU A 167 16.39 -1.57 12.58
N GLU A 168 15.63 -1.78 11.51
CA GLU A 168 14.20 -1.52 11.43
C GLU A 168 13.41 -2.41 12.40
N LEU A 169 13.77 -3.69 12.50
CA LEU A 169 13.20 -4.59 13.51
C LEU A 169 13.41 -4.07 14.94
N GLN A 170 14.63 -3.62 15.27
CA GLN A 170 14.94 -3.05 16.58
C GLN A 170 14.13 -1.78 16.85
N PHE A 171 13.91 -0.94 15.83
CA PHE A 171 13.08 0.26 15.97
C PHE A 171 11.67 -0.07 16.47
N PHE A 172 11.04 -1.15 15.97
CA PHE A 172 9.69 -1.53 16.39
C PHE A 172 9.62 -2.14 17.79
N LEU A 173 10.77 -2.54 18.35
CA LEU A 173 10.86 -2.98 19.73
C LEU A 173 10.95 -1.81 20.72
N LEU A 174 11.22 -0.58 20.26
CA LEU A 174 11.31 0.60 21.11
C LEU A 174 9.99 0.94 21.80
N PRO A 175 10.03 1.57 22.97
CA PRO A 175 8.85 2.15 23.62
C PRO A 175 8.09 3.09 22.69
N SER A 176 6.76 3.13 22.84
CA SER A 176 5.87 3.87 21.92
C SER A 176 6.18 5.37 21.83
N PHE A 177 6.66 5.99 22.92
CA PHE A 177 6.99 7.42 22.92
C PHE A 177 8.22 7.73 22.05
N LEU A 178 9.25 6.85 22.04
CA LEU A 178 10.41 6.99 21.17
C LEU A 178 10.03 6.80 19.70
N ARG A 179 9.24 5.78 19.39
CA ARG A 179 8.74 5.56 18.03
C ARG A 179 7.94 6.75 17.52
N LYS A 180 7.03 7.32 18.37
CA LYS A 180 6.28 8.52 18.00
C LYS A 180 7.17 9.74 17.75
N ALA A 181 8.26 9.91 18.53
CA ALA A 181 9.24 10.97 18.30
C ALA A 181 9.95 10.80 16.94
N VAL A 182 10.39 9.58 16.62
CA VAL A 182 11.01 9.28 15.30
C VAL A 182 10.02 9.49 14.16
N TRP A 183 8.78 9.01 14.26
CA TRP A 183 7.73 9.26 13.26
C TRP A 183 7.43 10.76 13.09
N PHE A 184 7.48 11.53 14.17
CA PHE A 184 7.32 12.97 14.10
C PHE A 184 8.43 13.63 13.27
N LEU A 185 9.68 13.17 13.41
CA LEU A 185 10.82 13.68 12.61
C LEU A 185 10.73 13.23 11.15
N ILE A 186 10.47 11.94 10.90
CA ILE A 186 10.32 11.37 9.55
C ILE A 186 9.22 12.14 8.78
N ARG A 187 8.07 12.37 9.40
CA ARG A 187 6.95 13.10 8.78
C ARG A 187 7.30 14.54 8.40
N ARG A 188 8.20 15.19 9.12
CA ARG A 188 8.62 16.57 8.84
C ARG A 188 9.63 16.68 7.72
N ASN A 189 10.32 15.58 7.42
CA ASN A 189 11.32 15.52 6.37
C ASN A 189 10.86 14.56 5.26
N PRO A 190 10.36 15.06 4.11
CA PRO A 190 9.89 14.22 3.02
C PRO A 190 10.97 13.32 2.42
N TYR A 191 12.25 13.69 2.53
CA TYR A 191 13.37 12.87 2.07
C TYR A 191 13.52 11.62 2.93
N TRP A 192 13.45 11.77 4.26
CA TRP A 192 13.47 10.62 5.18
C TRP A 192 12.25 9.74 5.02
N PHE A 193 11.07 10.36 4.78
CA PHE A 193 9.86 9.59 4.51
C PHE A 193 10.00 8.76 3.23
N LYS A 194 10.53 9.36 2.14
CA LYS A 194 10.83 8.65 0.89
C LYS A 194 11.78 7.48 1.12
N ASP A 195 12.83 7.67 1.90
CA ASP A 195 13.82 6.63 2.17
C ASP A 195 13.22 5.42 2.89
N VAL A 196 12.31 5.66 3.84
CA VAL A 196 11.65 4.59 4.62
C VAL A 196 10.46 3.98 3.90
N ALA A 197 9.66 4.79 3.23
CA ALA A 197 8.34 4.40 2.76
C ALA A 197 8.14 4.53 1.23
N GLY A 198 9.14 5.01 0.48
CA GLY A 198 9.02 5.26 -0.95
C GLY A 198 8.20 6.51 -1.27
N THR A 199 7.78 6.65 -2.54
CA THR A 199 7.05 7.81 -3.03
C THR A 199 5.58 7.54 -3.31
N ALA A 200 5.22 6.28 -3.62
CA ALA A 200 3.84 5.85 -3.80
C ALA A 200 3.66 4.41 -3.29
N GLY A 201 2.44 4.06 -2.89
CA GLY A 201 2.11 2.74 -2.37
C GLY A 201 1.47 1.83 -3.41
N VAL A 202 1.72 0.53 -3.30
CA VAL A 202 1.01 -0.53 -4.03
C VAL A 202 0.65 -1.63 -3.07
N THR A 203 -0.63 -1.99 -3.02
CA THR A 203 -1.11 -3.15 -2.27
C THR A 203 -1.97 -4.03 -3.18
N SER A 204 -1.86 -5.35 -3.03
CA SER A 204 -2.62 -6.31 -3.81
C SER A 204 -3.39 -7.23 -2.89
N MET A 205 -4.70 -7.33 -3.09
CA MET A 205 -5.62 -8.15 -2.31
C MET A 205 -6.28 -9.25 -3.14
N GLY A 206 -6.00 -9.30 -4.44
CA GLY A 206 -6.70 -10.16 -5.40
C GLY A 206 -6.52 -11.66 -5.21
N MET A 207 -5.61 -12.10 -4.33
CA MET A 207 -5.35 -13.53 -4.09
C MET A 207 -6.17 -14.11 -2.92
N TYR A 208 -6.95 -13.31 -2.20
CA TYR A 208 -7.61 -13.75 -0.96
C TYR A 208 -9.08 -14.10 -1.12
N THR A 209 -9.69 -13.80 -2.26
CA THR A 209 -11.11 -14.08 -2.52
C THR A 209 -11.37 -14.35 -3.99
N SER A 210 -12.41 -15.14 -4.27
CA SER A 210 -12.89 -15.48 -5.63
C SER A 210 -13.99 -14.55 -6.15
N GLY A 211 -14.52 -13.63 -5.34
CA GLY A 211 -15.55 -12.68 -5.72
C GLY A 211 -15.00 -11.28 -5.98
N ALA A 212 -15.87 -10.36 -6.44
CA ALA A 212 -15.51 -8.95 -6.60
C ALA A 212 -15.15 -8.34 -5.24
N ALA A 213 -13.90 -7.92 -5.09
CA ALA A 213 -13.45 -7.25 -3.89
C ALA A 213 -12.40 -6.19 -4.23
N ILE A 214 -12.52 -5.06 -3.56
CA ILE A 214 -11.56 -3.98 -3.63
C ILE A 214 -11.33 -3.39 -2.24
N GLY A 215 -10.06 -3.21 -1.88
CA GLY A 215 -9.68 -2.58 -0.63
C GLY A 215 -9.66 -1.05 -0.73
N VAL A 216 -10.08 -0.40 0.34
CA VAL A 216 -9.95 1.06 0.53
C VAL A 216 -8.96 1.26 1.68
N PRO A 217 -7.68 1.57 1.40
CA PRO A 217 -6.64 1.57 2.41
C PRO A 217 -6.62 2.88 3.21
N ILE A 218 -6.19 2.77 4.48
CA ILE A 218 -5.66 3.91 5.24
C ILE A 218 -4.15 3.96 4.94
N THR A 219 -3.71 4.99 4.23
CA THR A 219 -2.35 5.08 3.72
C THR A 219 -1.63 6.36 4.18
N PRO A 220 -0.35 6.29 4.54
CA PRO A 220 0.46 7.47 4.81
C PRO A 220 1.04 8.12 3.54
N MET A 221 0.88 7.46 2.37
CA MET A 221 1.38 7.93 1.08
C MET A 221 0.50 9.03 0.50
N THR A 222 1.07 9.83 -0.41
CA THR A 222 0.28 10.80 -1.19
C THR A 222 -0.55 10.10 -2.26
N LEU A 223 -0.02 9.04 -2.85
CA LEU A 223 -0.72 8.23 -3.84
C LEU A 223 -0.55 6.74 -3.50
N THR A 224 -1.63 5.99 -3.52
CA THR A 224 -1.61 4.53 -3.32
C THR A 224 -2.54 3.85 -4.32
N LEU A 225 -2.02 2.82 -4.98
CA LEU A 225 -2.79 1.91 -5.81
C LEU A 225 -3.14 0.64 -5.01
N THR A 226 -4.42 0.33 -4.94
CA THR A 226 -4.90 -0.97 -4.46
C THR A 226 -5.36 -1.81 -5.64
N ILE A 227 -4.77 -2.99 -5.78
CA ILE A 227 -5.11 -3.99 -6.78
C ILE A 227 -6.08 -4.96 -6.12
N GLY A 228 -7.34 -4.94 -6.58
CA GLY A 228 -8.40 -5.84 -6.14
C GLY A 228 -8.40 -7.16 -6.90
N THR A 229 -9.56 -7.80 -6.93
CA THR A 229 -9.77 -9.09 -7.61
C THR A 229 -10.00 -8.92 -9.10
N ILE A 230 -9.75 -10.00 -9.84
CA ILE A 230 -10.21 -10.14 -11.23
C ILE A 230 -11.50 -10.97 -11.21
N GLU A 231 -12.52 -10.46 -11.82
CA GLU A 231 -13.85 -11.06 -11.90
C GLU A 231 -14.27 -11.23 -13.35
N ARG A 232 -14.99 -12.31 -13.67
CA ARG A 232 -15.66 -12.44 -14.96
C ARG A 232 -16.98 -11.70 -14.94
N LYS A 233 -17.13 -10.79 -15.90
CA LYS A 233 -18.36 -10.03 -16.13
C LYS A 233 -18.87 -10.25 -17.53
N LEU A 234 -20.21 -10.29 -17.67
CA LEU A 234 -20.85 -10.21 -18.96
C LEU A 234 -20.95 -8.73 -19.37
N ALA A 235 -20.49 -8.41 -20.58
CA ALA A 235 -20.64 -7.10 -21.18
C ALA A 235 -21.30 -7.23 -22.56
N LEU A 236 -22.03 -6.21 -22.97
CA LEU A 236 -22.57 -6.13 -24.33
C LEU A 236 -21.51 -5.48 -25.23
N ARG A 237 -21.16 -6.16 -26.32
CA ARG A 237 -20.33 -5.64 -27.38
C ARG A 237 -21.01 -5.91 -28.73
N ASP A 238 -21.29 -4.86 -29.48
CA ASP A 238 -22.01 -4.94 -30.77
C ASP A 238 -23.32 -5.75 -30.69
N GLY A 239 -24.06 -5.59 -29.57
CA GLY A 239 -25.32 -6.28 -29.31
C GLY A 239 -25.19 -7.74 -28.85
N GLN A 240 -23.99 -8.27 -28.71
CA GLN A 240 -23.73 -9.63 -28.23
C GLN A 240 -23.19 -9.62 -26.81
N ALA A 241 -23.61 -10.60 -26.01
CA ALA A 241 -23.07 -10.82 -24.67
C ALA A 241 -21.69 -11.48 -24.78
N VAL A 242 -20.66 -10.81 -24.26
CA VAL A 242 -19.29 -11.32 -24.20
C VAL A 242 -18.78 -11.38 -22.78
N GLU A 243 -18.06 -12.44 -22.42
CA GLU A 243 -17.36 -12.52 -21.14
C GLU A 243 -16.10 -11.66 -21.16
N ARG A 244 -15.82 -10.98 -20.04
CA ARG A 244 -14.62 -10.18 -19.84
C ARG A 244 -14.02 -10.45 -18.47
N ASP A 245 -12.71 -10.50 -18.42
CA ASP A 245 -11.95 -10.50 -17.16
C ASP A 245 -11.71 -9.05 -16.70
N VAL A 246 -12.46 -8.61 -15.72
CA VAL A 246 -12.40 -7.23 -15.23
C VAL A 246 -11.66 -7.19 -13.90
N ILE A 247 -10.60 -6.38 -13.83
CA ILE A 247 -9.89 -6.09 -12.60
C ILE A 247 -10.44 -4.85 -11.92
N HIS A 248 -10.54 -4.92 -10.60
CA HIS A 248 -10.93 -3.79 -9.76
C HIS A 248 -9.67 -3.09 -9.23
N LEU A 249 -9.59 -1.78 -9.40
CA LEU A 249 -8.48 -0.94 -8.98
C LEU A 249 -8.99 0.24 -8.16
N ASN A 250 -8.24 0.62 -7.12
CA ASN A 250 -8.53 1.82 -6.34
C ASN A 250 -7.30 2.70 -6.28
N LEU A 251 -7.43 3.95 -6.69
CA LEU A 251 -6.45 5.02 -6.49
C LEU A 251 -6.86 5.86 -5.29
N SER A 252 -6.00 5.90 -4.29
CA SER A 252 -6.18 6.66 -3.05
C SER A 252 -5.17 7.79 -3.01
N VAL A 253 -5.63 9.03 -2.88
CA VAL A 253 -4.74 10.21 -2.86
C VAL A 253 -4.98 11.09 -1.64
N ASP A 254 -3.92 11.74 -1.18
CA ASP A 254 -3.99 12.79 -0.18
C ASP A 254 -4.59 14.07 -0.80
N HIS A 255 -5.86 14.34 -0.48
CA HIS A 255 -6.61 15.47 -1.05
C HIS A 255 -6.09 16.85 -0.61
N ASP A 256 -5.24 16.90 0.42
CA ASP A 256 -4.51 18.12 0.77
C ASP A 256 -3.45 18.50 -0.28
N ILE A 257 -3.09 17.57 -1.20
CA ILE A 257 -2.04 17.74 -2.21
C ILE A 257 -2.62 17.62 -3.63
N ILE A 258 -3.58 16.73 -3.84
CA ILE A 258 -4.12 16.39 -5.17
C ILE A 258 -5.63 16.56 -5.17
N ASP A 259 -6.11 17.48 -6.01
CA ASP A 259 -7.54 17.72 -6.20
C ASP A 259 -8.20 16.66 -7.12
N GLY A 260 -9.54 16.63 -7.10
CA GLY A 260 -10.33 15.65 -7.84
C GLY A 260 -10.08 15.65 -9.35
N ALA A 261 -9.99 16.82 -10.00
CA ALA A 261 -9.81 16.87 -11.45
C ALA A 261 -8.42 16.37 -11.93
N PRO A 262 -7.28 16.70 -11.29
CA PRO A 262 -6.00 16.04 -11.55
C PRO A 262 -6.05 14.53 -11.31
N LEU A 263 -6.68 14.09 -10.23
CA LEU A 263 -6.82 12.67 -9.92
C LEU A 263 -7.57 11.91 -11.02
N MET A 264 -8.69 12.46 -11.51
CA MET A 264 -9.47 11.81 -12.58
C MET A 264 -8.70 11.74 -13.90
N ARG A 265 -7.94 12.79 -14.27
CA ARG A 265 -7.07 12.76 -15.45
C ARG A 265 -5.97 11.70 -15.32
N PHE A 266 -5.35 11.63 -14.14
CA PHE A 266 -4.34 10.61 -13.85
C PHE A 266 -4.94 9.19 -13.91
N ALA A 267 -6.11 8.99 -13.31
CA ALA A 267 -6.81 7.71 -13.30
C ALA A 267 -7.11 7.20 -14.71
N GLU A 268 -7.61 8.10 -15.58
CA GLU A 268 -7.87 7.76 -16.98
C GLU A 268 -6.57 7.48 -17.75
N ARG A 269 -5.53 8.29 -17.52
CA ARG A 269 -4.23 8.05 -18.17
C ARG A 269 -3.59 6.74 -17.71
N PHE A 270 -3.64 6.44 -16.43
CA PHE A 270 -3.18 5.15 -15.90
C PHE A 270 -3.95 3.97 -16.53
N ARG A 271 -5.28 4.09 -16.65
CA ARG A 271 -6.11 3.07 -17.30
C ARG A 271 -5.71 2.87 -18.77
N GLN A 272 -5.45 3.94 -19.52
CA GLN A 272 -4.97 3.87 -20.89
C GLN A 272 -3.63 3.14 -20.99
N ILE A 273 -2.62 3.52 -20.20
CA ILE A 273 -1.30 2.88 -20.18
C ILE A 273 -1.43 1.39 -19.84
N LEU A 274 -2.31 1.05 -18.89
CA LEU A 274 -2.57 -0.33 -18.50
C LEU A 274 -3.13 -1.14 -19.69
N LEU A 275 -4.10 -0.58 -20.43
CA LEU A 275 -4.76 -1.26 -21.54
C LEU A 275 -3.94 -1.28 -22.83
N ASP A 276 -3.09 -0.28 -23.05
CA ASP A 276 -2.23 -0.11 -24.24
C ASP A 276 -1.12 -1.17 -24.32
N ARG A 277 -0.86 -1.89 -23.23
CA ARG A 277 0.15 -2.94 -23.12
C ARG A 277 1.59 -2.47 -23.37
N SER A 278 1.81 -1.16 -23.57
CA SER A 278 3.13 -0.56 -23.84
C SER A 278 4.15 -0.83 -22.73
N ALA A 279 3.67 -1.00 -21.48
CA ALA A 279 4.52 -1.37 -20.35
C ALA A 279 5.14 -2.78 -20.45
N LEU A 280 4.61 -3.68 -21.30
CA LEU A 280 5.21 -4.99 -21.59
C LEU A 280 6.25 -4.87 -22.71
N THR A 281 5.96 -4.11 -23.77
CA THR A 281 6.84 -3.97 -24.93
C THR A 281 8.08 -3.13 -24.66
N ALA A 282 8.00 -2.17 -23.72
CA ALA A 282 9.16 -1.40 -23.26
C ALA A 282 10.28 -2.27 -22.62
N SER A 283 10.02 -3.54 -22.36
CA SER A 283 10.98 -4.50 -21.82
C SER A 283 11.80 -5.23 -22.88
N VAL A 284 11.35 -5.29 -24.14
CA VAL A 284 11.99 -6.07 -25.21
C VAL A 284 13.01 -5.24 -26.00
N GLY A 285 12.90 -3.89 -26.01
CA GLY A 285 13.67 -3.01 -26.87
C GLY A 285 15.10 -2.65 -26.42
N LYS A 286 15.60 -3.14 -25.26
CA LYS A 286 16.94 -2.79 -24.75
C LYS A 286 18.04 -3.84 -24.95
N ARG A 287 17.80 -4.90 -25.73
CA ARG A 287 18.83 -5.92 -26.00
C ARG A 287 19.51 -5.80 -27.37
N GLU A 288 19.26 -4.72 -28.13
CA GLU A 288 20.04 -4.45 -29.33
C GLU A 288 20.89 -3.19 -29.08
N HIS A 289 22.15 -3.39 -28.76
CA HIS A 289 23.37 -2.61 -28.90
C HIS A 289 24.25 -2.67 -27.65
N THR A 290 25.02 -3.71 -27.57
CA THR A 290 26.42 -3.71 -27.11
C THR A 290 27.20 -4.75 -27.91
#